data_4ba5b5082a2df32523624ddbd6035f2c
#
_entry.id   4ba5b5082a2df32523624ddbd6035f2c
#
_cell.length_a   1.000
_cell.length_b   1.000
_cell.length_c   1.000
_cell.angle_alpha   90.00
_cell.angle_beta   90.00
_cell.angle_gamma   90.00
#
_symmetry.space_group_name_H-M   'P 1'
#
loop_
_entity.id
_entity.type
_entity.pdbx_description
1 polymer ?
#
loop_
_entity_poly.entity_id
_entity_poly.type
_entity_poly.pdbx_seq_one_letter_code
_entity_poly.pdbx_strand_id
1 'polypeptide(L)'
;SYGWLETLLKLEMLDSSAKSKYSHEVSLRFMQVSRDGDSARTLLLEQPASEIPPVIEDLSDFPVKLTGDAREHRVIAEAASIKSYILRVKLKAGEKLEGIDFSKGLNAEIDVQSPEFLQESLLASLQRLKEKHNWENDCNLRATLPQNIEFIFGPPGTGKTTCLAQELLDKLMQDKSSAKILFMAPTNKAADVLTLKIMDLHENNKQINNWLWRYGACVEDRIEEEGILKGKDTSLLKSTKAAVVTTVARYTYDKIRYDGALKTLWQVPWDYIIVDEASMVPLVNIINLLYTGKPKLFYIAGDPFQIAPVTTAVQWKDENIYTLVKLKSFT
;
A
#
# COMPACT_ATOMS: atom_id res chain seq x y z
N SER A 1 9.38 -18.55 14.72
CA SER A 1 10.36 -19.23 13.87
C SER A 1 10.00 -19.06 12.40
N TYR A 2 10.95 -19.24 11.49
CA TYR A 2 10.69 -19.20 10.05
C TYR A 2 9.55 -20.17 9.68
N GLY A 3 9.63 -21.41 10.13
CA GLY A 3 8.59 -22.42 9.89
C GLY A 3 7.20 -21.98 10.37
N TRP A 4 7.13 -21.24 11.45
CA TRP A 4 5.88 -20.66 11.93
C TRP A 4 5.33 -19.62 10.96
N LEU A 5 6.16 -18.69 10.46
CA LEU A 5 5.75 -17.67 9.48
C LEU A 5 5.35 -18.29 8.15
N GLU A 6 6.13 -19.27 7.67
CA GLU A 6 5.82 -20.00 6.44
C GLU A 6 4.50 -20.75 6.55
N THR A 7 4.25 -21.42 7.69
CA THR A 7 3.01 -22.15 7.95
C THR A 7 1.84 -21.20 8.04
N LEU A 8 1.99 -20.06 8.74
CA LEU A 8 0.96 -19.03 8.83
C LEU A 8 0.55 -18.54 7.44
N LEU A 9 1.54 -18.18 6.61
CA LEU A 9 1.28 -17.67 5.28
C LEU A 9 0.61 -18.71 4.37
N LYS A 10 1.04 -19.97 4.46
CA LYS A 10 0.41 -21.08 3.73
C LYS A 10 -1.03 -21.35 4.20
N LEU A 11 -1.32 -21.22 5.48
CA LEU A 11 -2.69 -21.33 5.99
C LEU A 11 -3.58 -20.17 5.50
N GLU A 12 -3.05 -18.96 5.47
CA GLU A 12 -3.77 -17.82 4.88
C GLU A 12 -4.05 -18.02 3.39
N MET A 13 -3.09 -18.56 2.63
CA MET A 13 -3.27 -18.88 1.21
C MET A 13 -4.34 -19.97 1.02
N LEU A 14 -4.34 -21.02 1.82
CA LEU A 14 -5.35 -22.08 1.75
C LEU A 14 -6.75 -21.59 2.12
N ASP A 15 -6.85 -20.73 3.12
CA ASP A 15 -8.13 -20.17 3.55
C ASP A 15 -8.68 -19.16 2.54
N SER A 16 -7.83 -18.36 1.92
CA SER A 16 -8.21 -17.44 0.83
C SER A 16 -8.63 -18.21 -0.42
N SER A 17 -7.93 -19.28 -0.81
CA SER A 17 -8.29 -20.10 -1.96
C SER A 17 -9.60 -20.87 -1.73
N ALA A 18 -9.88 -21.33 -0.52
CA ALA A 18 -11.14 -21.98 -0.16
C ALA A 18 -12.33 -21.00 -0.19
N LYS A 19 -12.10 -19.72 0.12
CA LYS A 19 -13.11 -18.64 0.06
C LYS A 19 -13.26 -18.05 -1.35
N SER A 20 -12.27 -18.20 -2.20
CA SER A 20 -12.25 -17.74 -3.59
C SER A 20 -13.10 -18.64 -4.51
N LYS A 21 -14.41 -18.74 -4.20
CA LYS A 21 -15.41 -19.28 -5.14
C LYS A 21 -15.72 -18.31 -6.29
N TYR A 22 -15.14 -17.14 -6.31
CA TYR A 22 -15.38 -16.10 -7.30
C TYR A 22 -14.27 -16.12 -8.34
N SER A 23 -14.65 -16.04 -9.61
CA SER A 23 -13.74 -15.78 -10.71
C SER A 23 -12.90 -14.54 -10.40
N HIS A 24 -11.66 -14.51 -10.87
CA HIS A 24 -10.76 -13.36 -10.72
C HIS A 24 -11.32 -12.04 -11.30
N GLU A 25 -12.46 -12.11 -11.97
CA GLU A 25 -13.11 -10.97 -12.62
C GLU A 25 -14.54 -10.83 -12.06
N VAL A 26 -14.80 -9.70 -11.40
CA VAL A 26 -16.12 -9.37 -10.88
C VAL A 26 -16.74 -8.32 -11.78
N SER A 27 -17.88 -8.64 -12.39
CA SER A 27 -18.64 -7.70 -13.21
C SER A 27 -19.83 -7.17 -12.44
N LEU A 28 -19.89 -5.86 -12.26
CA LEU A 28 -20.98 -5.14 -11.60
C LEU A 28 -21.59 -4.14 -12.56
N ARG A 29 -22.92 -4.06 -12.59
CA ARG A 29 -23.65 -3.02 -13.32
C ARG A 29 -24.14 -1.96 -12.36
N PHE A 30 -23.85 -0.71 -12.67
CA PHE A 30 -24.32 0.46 -11.94
C PHE A 30 -25.31 1.24 -12.79
N MET A 31 -26.42 1.63 -12.21
CA MET A 31 -27.52 2.29 -12.93
C MET A 31 -27.37 3.82 -12.94
N GLN A 32 -26.60 4.37 -12.02
CA GLN A 32 -26.36 5.81 -11.94
C GLN A 32 -24.85 6.08 -11.94
N VAL A 33 -24.46 7.08 -12.71
CA VAL A 33 -23.08 7.53 -12.84
C VAL A 33 -23.02 9.04 -12.71
N SER A 34 -22.18 9.52 -11.80
CA SER A 34 -21.95 10.96 -11.61
C SER A 34 -20.45 11.25 -11.55
N ARG A 35 -20.08 12.52 -11.68
CA ARG A 35 -18.70 12.96 -11.43
C ARG A 35 -18.49 13.25 -9.95
N ASP A 36 -17.32 12.96 -9.45
CA ASP A 36 -16.96 13.27 -8.07
C ASP A 36 -16.45 14.72 -7.99
N GLY A 37 -17.35 15.62 -7.59
CA GLY A 37 -17.08 17.05 -7.50
C GLY A 37 -16.60 17.67 -8.82
N ASP A 38 -15.57 18.47 -8.75
CA ASP A 38 -14.95 19.15 -9.90
C ASP A 38 -13.95 18.27 -10.67
N SER A 39 -13.74 17.03 -10.23
CA SER A 39 -12.78 16.13 -10.86
C SER A 39 -13.25 15.71 -12.26
N ALA A 40 -12.48 16.04 -13.27
CA ALA A 40 -12.75 15.61 -14.65
C ALA A 40 -12.55 14.11 -14.87
N ARG A 41 -11.84 13.42 -13.96
CA ARG A 41 -11.37 12.04 -14.13
C ARG A 41 -11.95 11.05 -13.12
N THR A 42 -12.64 11.53 -12.08
CA THR A 42 -13.21 10.66 -11.05
C THR A 42 -14.70 10.52 -11.23
N LEU A 43 -15.16 9.28 -11.24
CA LEU A 43 -16.57 8.92 -11.35
C LEU A 43 -17.06 8.24 -10.08
N LEU A 44 -18.31 8.52 -9.74
CA LEU A 44 -19.08 7.80 -8.74
C LEU A 44 -20.09 6.93 -9.46
N LEU A 45 -19.99 5.62 -9.26
CA LEU A 45 -20.93 4.63 -9.79
C LEU A 45 -21.84 4.20 -8.65
N GLU A 46 -23.12 4.45 -8.80
CA GLU A 46 -24.13 4.27 -7.77
C GLU A 46 -25.23 3.31 -8.22
N GLN A 47 -26.03 2.85 -7.28
CA GLN A 47 -27.14 1.92 -7.51
C GLN A 47 -26.71 0.66 -8.28
N PRO A 48 -25.91 -0.23 -7.65
CA PRO A 48 -25.54 -1.48 -8.26
C PRO A 48 -26.79 -2.35 -8.51
N ALA A 49 -26.85 -2.96 -9.70
CA ALA A 49 -27.96 -3.85 -10.08
C ALA A 49 -27.95 -5.20 -9.38
N SER A 50 -26.84 -5.54 -8.73
CA SER A 50 -26.66 -6.77 -7.94
C SER A 50 -25.95 -6.47 -6.63
N GLU A 51 -26.04 -7.42 -5.69
CA GLU A 51 -25.29 -7.31 -4.43
C GLU A 51 -23.78 -7.22 -4.70
N ILE A 52 -23.12 -6.27 -4.04
CA ILE A 52 -21.67 -6.11 -4.13
C ILE A 52 -21.01 -7.17 -3.27
N PRO A 53 -20.15 -8.03 -3.83
CA PRO A 53 -19.44 -9.02 -3.04
C PRO A 53 -18.59 -8.37 -1.94
N PRO A 54 -18.60 -8.88 -0.70
CA PRO A 54 -17.82 -8.31 0.42
C PRO A 54 -16.31 -8.20 0.15
N VAL A 55 -15.77 -9.05 -0.73
CA VAL A 55 -14.36 -9.02 -1.14
C VAL A 55 -13.96 -7.70 -1.81
N ILE A 56 -14.94 -6.89 -2.24
CA ILE A 56 -14.74 -5.65 -2.98
C ILE A 56 -14.71 -4.42 -2.07
N GLU A 57 -15.04 -4.52 -0.79
CA GLU A 57 -15.13 -3.37 0.13
C GLU A 57 -13.79 -2.64 0.37
N ASP A 58 -12.65 -3.30 0.13
CA ASP A 58 -11.29 -2.73 0.30
C ASP A 58 -10.56 -2.44 -1.02
N LEU A 59 -11.28 -2.30 -2.12
CA LEU A 59 -10.70 -2.12 -3.46
C LEU A 59 -10.11 -0.74 -3.71
N SER A 60 -8.89 -0.50 -3.28
CA SER A 60 -8.14 0.69 -3.71
C SER A 60 -7.05 0.40 -4.76
N ASP A 61 -6.85 -0.86 -5.17
CA ASP A 61 -5.70 -1.27 -5.97
C ASP A 61 -6.04 -2.05 -7.25
N PHE A 62 -7.30 -2.28 -7.55
CA PHE A 62 -7.67 -3.13 -8.67
C PHE A 62 -7.94 -2.32 -9.95
N PRO A 63 -7.43 -2.79 -11.10
CA PRO A 63 -7.81 -2.22 -12.38
C PRO A 63 -9.31 -2.46 -12.63
N VAL A 64 -10.00 -1.39 -13.04
CA VAL A 64 -11.41 -1.43 -13.39
C VAL A 64 -11.54 -1.11 -14.87
N LYS A 65 -12.25 -1.94 -15.61
CA LYS A 65 -12.67 -1.64 -16.98
C LYS A 65 -14.12 -1.20 -16.97
N LEU A 66 -14.39 -0.02 -17.49
CA LEU A 66 -15.73 0.52 -17.63
C LEU A 66 -16.22 0.29 -19.04
N THR A 67 -17.43 -0.26 -19.19
CA THR A 67 -18.07 -0.46 -20.49
C THR A 67 -19.50 0.06 -20.46
N GLY A 68 -19.87 0.84 -21.48
CA GLY A 68 -21.26 1.20 -21.74
C GLY A 68 -22.03 0.07 -22.44
N ASP A 69 -23.29 0.32 -22.83
CA ASP A 69 -24.10 -0.64 -23.57
C ASP A 69 -23.52 -1.01 -24.95
N ALA A 70 -22.82 -0.08 -25.61
CA ALA A 70 -22.04 -0.38 -26.80
C ALA A 70 -20.68 -0.93 -26.37
N ARG A 71 -20.47 -2.23 -26.50
CA ARG A 71 -19.24 -2.97 -26.08
C ARG A 71 -17.94 -2.49 -26.71
N GLU A 72 -17.97 -1.48 -27.56
CA GLU A 72 -16.82 -1.00 -28.33
C GLU A 72 -15.96 0.01 -27.56
N HIS A 73 -16.46 0.66 -26.53
CA HIS A 73 -15.72 1.66 -25.76
C HIS A 73 -15.38 1.10 -24.38
N ARG A 74 -14.10 0.73 -24.19
CA ARG A 74 -13.54 0.31 -22.90
C ARG A 74 -12.69 1.42 -22.34
N VAL A 75 -12.98 1.84 -21.12
CA VAL A 75 -12.20 2.84 -20.41
C VAL A 75 -11.54 2.18 -19.21
N ILE A 76 -10.27 2.42 -19.02
CA ILE A 76 -9.49 1.82 -17.93
C ILE A 76 -9.39 2.82 -16.79
N ALA A 77 -9.76 2.38 -15.58
CA ALA A 77 -9.61 3.13 -14.34
C ALA A 77 -8.47 2.57 -13.49
N GLU A 78 -7.79 3.42 -12.72
CA GLU A 78 -6.61 3.03 -11.96
C GLU A 78 -6.90 2.63 -10.53
N ALA A 79 -7.91 3.22 -9.91
CA ALA A 79 -8.21 2.96 -8.52
C ALA A 79 -9.71 2.95 -8.30
N ALA A 80 -10.13 2.16 -7.35
CA ALA A 80 -11.51 2.06 -6.95
C ALA A 80 -11.61 2.00 -5.43
N SER A 81 -12.63 2.62 -4.89
CA SER A 81 -13.03 2.41 -3.50
C SER A 81 -14.54 2.22 -3.45
N ILE A 82 -15.02 1.28 -2.63
CA ILE A 82 -16.46 1.14 -2.37
C ILE A 82 -16.75 1.64 -0.97
N LYS A 83 -17.69 2.55 -0.88
CA LYS A 83 -18.22 3.01 0.40
C LYS A 83 -19.72 3.19 0.25
N SER A 84 -20.49 2.55 1.11
CA SER A 84 -21.95 2.69 1.11
C SER A 84 -22.60 2.40 -0.26
N TYR A 85 -22.15 1.33 -0.93
CA TYR A 85 -22.65 0.94 -2.28
C TYR A 85 -22.28 1.91 -3.42
N ILE A 86 -21.32 2.81 -3.21
CA ILE A 86 -20.79 3.71 -4.23
C ILE A 86 -19.40 3.22 -4.60
N LEU A 87 -19.21 2.90 -5.88
CA LEU A 87 -17.90 2.58 -6.43
C LEU A 87 -17.28 3.87 -7.00
N ARG A 88 -16.23 4.34 -6.37
CA ARG A 88 -15.43 5.47 -6.85
C ARG A 88 -14.32 4.97 -7.74
N VAL A 89 -14.29 5.41 -8.98
CA VAL A 89 -13.26 5.03 -9.96
C VAL A 89 -12.56 6.26 -10.52
N LYS A 90 -11.24 6.17 -10.68
CA LYS A 90 -10.42 7.21 -11.29
C LYS A 90 -9.92 6.72 -12.66
N LEU A 91 -10.21 7.49 -13.69
CA LEU A 91 -9.79 7.17 -15.06
C LEU A 91 -8.26 7.30 -15.20
N LYS A 92 -7.66 6.41 -15.96
CA LYS A 92 -6.23 6.54 -16.33
C LYS A 92 -5.96 7.80 -17.13
N ALA A 93 -4.73 8.29 -17.01
CA ALA A 93 -4.27 9.43 -17.78
C ALA A 93 -4.45 9.17 -19.29
N GLY A 94 -5.11 10.09 -19.99
CA GLY A 94 -5.42 9.98 -21.42
C GLY A 94 -6.72 9.26 -21.76
N GLU A 95 -7.38 8.59 -20.81
CA GLU A 95 -8.69 7.99 -21.03
C GLU A 95 -9.77 9.07 -21.11
N LYS A 96 -10.67 8.91 -22.08
CA LYS A 96 -11.79 9.84 -22.33
C LYS A 96 -13.10 9.08 -22.25
N LEU A 97 -14.11 9.75 -21.71
CA LEU A 97 -15.48 9.24 -21.63
C LEU A 97 -16.34 9.59 -22.85
N GLU A 98 -15.71 10.10 -23.91
CA GLU A 98 -16.40 10.46 -25.14
C GLU A 98 -17.03 9.22 -25.78
N GLY A 99 -18.35 9.30 -26.06
CA GLY A 99 -19.10 8.21 -26.69
C GLY A 99 -19.74 7.20 -25.73
N ILE A 100 -19.58 7.37 -24.41
CA ILE A 100 -20.29 6.54 -23.43
C ILE A 100 -21.58 7.24 -23.02
N ASP A 101 -22.70 6.56 -23.23
CA ASP A 101 -24.00 7.04 -22.78
C ASP A 101 -24.25 6.63 -21.32
N PHE A 102 -24.08 7.57 -20.40
CA PHE A 102 -24.28 7.34 -18.96
C PHE A 102 -25.75 7.16 -18.57
N SER A 103 -26.70 7.55 -19.43
CA SER A 103 -28.13 7.46 -19.11
C SER A 103 -28.63 6.01 -18.93
N LYS A 104 -27.89 5.05 -19.48
CA LYS A 104 -28.21 3.62 -19.41
C LYS A 104 -27.40 2.85 -18.36
N GLY A 105 -26.61 3.56 -17.54
CA GLY A 105 -25.70 2.95 -16.57
C GLY A 105 -24.38 2.47 -17.18
N LEU A 106 -23.48 1.96 -16.33
CA LEU A 106 -22.17 1.43 -16.71
C LEU A 106 -21.95 0.03 -16.12
N ASN A 107 -21.24 -0.81 -16.86
CA ASN A 107 -20.67 -2.04 -16.34
C ASN A 107 -19.24 -1.75 -15.88
N ALA A 108 -18.90 -2.19 -14.67
CA ALA A 108 -17.57 -2.18 -14.13
C ALA A 108 -17.06 -3.63 -14.03
N GLU A 109 -16.08 -3.98 -14.84
CA GLU A 109 -15.34 -5.24 -14.75
C GLU A 109 -14.12 -4.99 -13.88
N ILE A 110 -14.12 -5.56 -12.68
CA ILE A 110 -13.06 -5.39 -11.69
C ILE A 110 -12.19 -6.63 -11.73
N ASP A 111 -10.93 -6.45 -12.13
CA ASP A 111 -9.92 -7.51 -12.06
C ASP A 111 -9.41 -7.59 -10.63
N VAL A 112 -10.07 -8.44 -9.84
CA VAL A 112 -9.66 -8.74 -8.47
C VAL A 112 -8.42 -9.61 -8.56
N GLN A 113 -7.24 -8.98 -8.60
CA GLN A 113 -5.99 -9.73 -8.42
C GLN A 113 -6.11 -10.52 -7.13
N SER A 114 -6.02 -11.83 -7.27
CA SER A 114 -6.11 -12.74 -6.14
C SER A 114 -5.18 -12.24 -5.01
N PRO A 115 -5.62 -12.16 -3.77
CA PRO A 115 -4.74 -11.98 -2.62
C PRO A 115 -3.53 -12.93 -2.63
N GLU A 116 -3.65 -14.06 -3.31
CA GLU A 116 -2.61 -15.06 -3.53
C GLU A 116 -1.33 -14.47 -4.12
N PHE A 117 -1.41 -13.55 -5.10
CA PHE A 117 -0.22 -12.93 -5.67
C PHE A 117 0.64 -12.20 -4.62
N LEU A 118 0.01 -11.46 -3.71
CA LEU A 118 0.73 -10.77 -2.64
C LEU A 118 1.33 -11.78 -1.65
N GLN A 119 0.58 -12.81 -1.33
CA GLN A 119 1.01 -13.89 -0.44
C GLN A 119 2.12 -14.74 -1.06
N GLU A 120 2.03 -15.06 -2.35
CA GLU A 120 3.08 -15.76 -3.11
C GLU A 120 4.37 -14.94 -3.17
N SER A 121 4.27 -13.65 -3.44
CA SER A 121 5.43 -12.74 -3.45
C SER A 121 6.11 -12.68 -2.09
N LEU A 122 5.33 -12.65 -1.01
CA LEU A 122 5.81 -12.65 0.35
C LEU A 122 6.44 -14.00 0.72
N LEU A 123 5.82 -15.12 0.34
CA LEU A 123 6.36 -16.47 0.53
C LEU A 123 7.70 -16.64 -0.19
N ALA A 124 7.79 -16.22 -1.44
CA ALA A 124 9.04 -16.24 -2.20
C ALA A 124 10.13 -15.38 -1.56
N SER A 125 9.77 -14.25 -0.95
CA SER A 125 10.69 -13.41 -0.20
C SER A 125 11.18 -14.09 1.08
N LEU A 126 10.31 -14.75 1.84
CA LEU A 126 10.67 -15.52 3.03
C LEU A 126 11.57 -16.73 2.70
N GLN A 127 11.32 -17.40 1.59
CA GLN A 127 12.16 -18.51 1.11
C GLN A 127 13.58 -18.04 0.80
N ARG A 128 13.73 -16.91 0.10
CA ARG A 128 15.04 -16.28 -0.15
C ARG A 128 15.77 -15.93 1.15
N LEU A 129 15.05 -15.45 2.16
CA LEU A 129 15.63 -15.18 3.47
C LEU A 129 16.10 -16.45 4.17
N LYS A 130 15.31 -17.53 4.07
CA LYS A 130 15.68 -18.84 4.61
C LYS A 130 17.00 -19.32 4.04
N GLU A 131 17.13 -19.31 2.71
CA GLU A 131 18.34 -19.73 2.02
C GLU A 131 19.55 -18.86 2.39
N LYS A 132 19.37 -17.54 2.37
CA LYS A 132 20.44 -16.56 2.66
C LYS A 132 20.99 -16.69 4.08
N HIS A 133 20.16 -17.00 5.06
CA HIS A 133 20.52 -17.06 6.47
C HIS A 133 20.71 -18.50 6.98
N ASN A 134 20.56 -19.49 6.10
CA ASN A 134 20.67 -20.91 6.43
C ASN A 134 19.76 -21.33 7.63
N TRP A 135 18.54 -20.85 7.62
CA TRP A 135 17.58 -21.03 8.73
C TRP A 135 17.01 -22.44 8.85
N GLU A 136 17.47 -23.39 8.04
CA GLU A 136 16.96 -24.77 8.07
C GLU A 136 17.22 -25.47 9.41
N ASN A 137 18.33 -25.13 10.06
CA ASN A 137 18.79 -25.77 11.29
C ASN A 137 18.53 -24.95 12.56
N ASP A 138 17.99 -23.74 12.45
CA ASP A 138 17.83 -22.85 13.59
C ASP A 138 16.39 -22.86 14.11
N CYS A 139 16.07 -23.86 14.94
CA CYS A 139 14.83 -23.88 15.72
C CYS A 139 14.76 -22.71 16.73
N ASN A 140 15.85 -22.04 16.98
CA ASN A 140 15.98 -20.84 17.79
C ASN A 140 16.05 -19.59 16.91
N LEU A 141 14.98 -19.26 16.21
CA LEU A 141 14.78 -17.90 15.73
C LEU A 141 14.59 -16.91 16.91
N ARG A 142 15.56 -16.85 17.76
CA ARG A 142 15.99 -15.57 18.32
C ARG A 142 16.87 -14.89 17.29
N ALA A 143 16.42 -14.86 16.03
CA ALA A 143 16.94 -13.93 15.09
C ALA A 143 16.73 -12.57 15.75
N THR A 144 17.81 -12.00 16.20
CA THR A 144 17.84 -10.68 16.80
C THR A 144 17.14 -9.76 15.83
N LEU A 145 16.01 -9.19 16.23
CA LEU A 145 15.42 -8.07 15.50
C LEU A 145 16.55 -7.09 15.20
N PRO A 146 16.56 -6.44 14.04
CA PRO A 146 17.54 -5.41 13.77
C PRO A 146 17.65 -4.48 14.98
N GLN A 147 18.85 -4.20 15.45
CA GLN A 147 19.06 -3.35 16.64
C GLN A 147 18.73 -1.88 16.38
N ASN A 148 18.42 -1.54 15.14
CA ASN A 148 18.15 -0.19 14.65
C ASN A 148 16.66 0.05 14.40
N ILE A 149 15.82 -0.25 15.39
CA ILE A 149 14.37 0.00 15.32
C ILE A 149 13.98 1.00 16.39
N GLU A 150 13.28 2.06 15.99
CA GLU A 150 12.61 2.99 16.90
C GLU A 150 11.09 2.87 16.76
N PHE A 151 10.39 2.80 17.89
CA PHE A 151 8.96 2.75 17.94
C PHE A 151 8.37 4.11 18.31
N ILE A 152 7.38 4.57 17.53
CA ILE A 152 6.65 5.81 17.78
C ILE A 152 5.21 5.46 18.14
N PHE A 153 4.83 5.73 19.38
CA PHE A 153 3.51 5.39 19.90
C PHE A 153 2.62 6.60 20.06
N GLY A 154 1.34 6.40 19.89
CA GLY A 154 0.32 7.36 20.26
C GLY A 154 -1.07 6.92 19.81
N PRO A 155 -2.12 7.21 20.61
CA PRO A 155 -3.51 7.02 20.21
C PRO A 155 -3.88 7.79 18.94
N PRO A 156 -5.05 7.54 18.33
CA PRO A 156 -5.56 8.36 17.25
C PRO A 156 -5.61 9.84 17.64
N GLY A 157 -5.26 10.71 16.69
CA GLY A 157 -5.30 12.18 16.93
C GLY A 157 -4.14 12.77 17.72
N THR A 158 -3.18 12.00 18.21
CA THR A 158 -2.00 12.52 18.97
C THR A 158 -0.93 13.16 18.10
N GLY A 159 -1.13 13.19 16.77
CA GLY A 159 -0.18 13.83 15.86
C GLY A 159 0.98 12.95 15.38
N LYS A 160 0.91 11.61 15.52
CA LYS A 160 1.94 10.68 15.00
C LYS A 160 2.32 10.98 13.54
N THR A 161 1.32 10.99 12.65
CA THR A 161 1.54 11.28 11.23
C THR A 161 2.12 12.67 11.00
N THR A 162 1.76 13.66 11.83
CA THR A 162 2.36 15.01 11.78
C THR A 162 3.83 14.98 12.22
N CYS A 163 4.14 14.27 13.30
CA CYS A 163 5.52 14.07 13.76
C CYS A 163 6.37 13.40 12.66
N LEU A 164 5.87 12.34 12.04
CA LEU A 164 6.55 11.68 10.90
C LEU A 164 6.72 12.61 9.71
N ALA A 165 5.69 13.37 9.36
CA ALA A 165 5.66 14.21 8.17
C ALA A 165 6.50 15.51 8.32
N GLN A 166 6.72 16.00 9.52
CA GLN A 166 7.44 17.21 9.77
C GLN A 166 8.76 16.96 10.48
N GLU A 167 8.73 16.61 11.75
CA GLU A 167 9.94 16.57 12.57
C GLU A 167 10.93 15.51 12.09
N LEU A 168 10.42 14.29 11.80
CA LEU A 168 11.28 13.21 11.35
C LEU A 168 11.79 13.45 9.94
N LEU A 169 10.91 13.85 9.02
CA LEU A 169 11.29 14.09 7.64
C LEU A 169 12.30 15.24 7.53
N ASP A 170 12.07 16.37 8.21
CA ASP A 170 12.99 17.49 8.22
C ASP A 170 14.37 17.09 8.78
N LYS A 171 14.38 16.35 9.90
CA LYS A 171 15.61 15.83 10.49
C LYS A 171 16.39 14.96 9.51
N LEU A 172 15.69 14.04 8.82
CA LEU A 172 16.33 13.12 7.88
C LEU A 172 16.77 13.80 6.59
N MET A 173 16.03 14.80 6.12
CA MET A 173 16.37 15.55 4.91
C MET A 173 17.49 16.57 5.13
N GLN A 174 17.74 16.99 6.37
CA GLN A 174 18.88 17.85 6.73
C GLN A 174 20.21 17.10 6.74
N ASP A 175 20.21 15.78 6.83
CA ASP A 175 21.43 14.99 6.71
C ASP A 175 22.15 15.36 5.38
N LYS A 176 23.41 15.75 5.46
CA LYS A 176 24.21 16.21 4.30
C LYS A 176 24.48 15.09 3.29
N SER A 177 24.37 13.86 3.71
CA SER A 177 24.42 12.69 2.82
C SER A 177 23.10 12.55 2.05
N SER A 178 23.15 11.98 0.86
CA SER A 178 21.94 11.66 0.08
C SER A 178 21.00 10.77 0.91
N ALA A 179 19.89 11.31 1.38
CA ALA A 179 18.92 10.56 2.16
C ALA A 179 17.81 10.00 1.24
N LYS A 180 17.64 8.69 1.26
CA LYS A 180 16.51 7.98 0.65
C LYS A 180 15.64 7.40 1.72
N ILE A 181 14.42 7.90 1.78
CA ILE A 181 13.46 7.58 2.82
C ILE A 181 12.29 6.82 2.17
N LEU A 182 11.95 5.67 2.72
CA LEU A 182 10.76 4.93 2.33
C LEU A 182 9.72 5.01 3.43
N PHE A 183 8.63 5.72 3.16
CA PHE A 183 7.43 5.72 3.99
C PHE A 183 6.47 4.67 3.49
N MET A 184 5.96 3.85 4.39
CA MET A 184 4.99 2.82 4.06
C MET A 184 3.77 2.89 4.98
N ALA A 185 2.61 2.71 4.39
CA ALA A 185 1.33 2.65 5.08
C ALA A 185 0.61 1.33 4.77
N PRO A 186 -0.37 0.90 5.58
CA PRO A 186 -1.11 -0.34 5.33
C PRO A 186 -1.94 -0.29 4.04
N THR A 187 -2.51 0.85 3.70
CA THR A 187 -3.42 1.03 2.56
C THR A 187 -3.01 2.21 1.68
N ASN A 188 -3.49 2.24 0.43
CA ASN A 188 -3.27 3.39 -0.45
C ASN A 188 -3.88 4.67 0.11
N LYS A 189 -5.06 4.59 0.70
CA LYS A 189 -5.68 5.75 1.33
C LYS A 189 -4.82 6.32 2.48
N ALA A 190 -4.25 5.47 3.31
CA ALA A 190 -3.34 5.91 4.38
C ALA A 190 -2.05 6.53 3.81
N ALA A 191 -1.53 5.96 2.72
CA ALA A 191 -0.38 6.52 2.00
C ALA A 191 -0.71 7.88 1.37
N ASP A 192 -1.91 8.06 0.80
CA ASP A 192 -2.36 9.34 0.27
C ASP A 192 -2.50 10.39 1.37
N VAL A 193 -3.13 10.04 2.50
CA VAL A 193 -3.26 10.93 3.67
C VAL A 193 -1.89 11.38 4.20
N LEU A 194 -0.93 10.45 4.32
CA LEU A 194 0.44 10.79 4.73
C LEU A 194 1.11 11.71 3.70
N THR A 195 0.94 11.45 2.41
CA THR A 195 1.48 12.29 1.33
C THR A 195 0.92 13.70 1.39
N LEU A 196 -0.42 13.85 1.47
CA LEU A 196 -1.08 15.15 1.60
C LEU A 196 -0.59 15.90 2.84
N LYS A 197 -0.40 15.22 3.96
CA LYS A 197 0.10 15.83 5.18
C LYS A 197 1.51 16.37 5.02
N ILE A 198 2.39 15.65 4.31
CA ILE A 198 3.75 16.13 3.99
C ILE A 198 3.66 17.35 3.08
N MET A 199 2.78 17.31 2.06
CA MET A 199 2.57 18.46 1.16
C MET A 199 2.11 19.70 1.90
N ASP A 200 1.12 19.59 2.79
CA ASP A 200 0.59 20.71 3.57
C ASP A 200 1.66 21.33 4.48
N LEU A 201 2.48 20.52 5.13
CA LEU A 201 3.54 20.99 6.02
C LEU A 201 4.72 21.63 5.26
N HIS A 202 4.87 21.31 3.97
CA HIS A 202 5.93 21.83 3.10
C HIS A 202 5.36 22.70 1.96
N GLU A 203 4.18 23.29 2.12
CA GLU A 203 3.47 24.07 1.10
C GLU A 203 4.31 25.18 0.46
N ASN A 204 5.21 25.80 1.25
CA ASN A 204 6.12 26.83 0.75
C ASN A 204 7.26 26.29 -0.12
N ASN A 205 7.43 24.98 -0.23
CA ASN A 205 8.48 24.36 -1.02
C ASN A 205 8.00 24.12 -2.46
N LYS A 206 8.23 25.09 -3.35
CA LYS A 206 7.85 25.01 -4.77
C LYS A 206 8.50 23.85 -5.54
N GLN A 207 9.44 23.13 -4.93
CA GLN A 207 10.16 22.01 -5.56
C GLN A 207 9.88 20.69 -4.83
N ILE A 208 8.78 20.59 -4.10
CA ILE A 208 8.43 19.40 -3.33
C ILE A 208 8.37 18.14 -4.21
N ASN A 209 7.89 18.25 -5.44
CA ASN A 209 7.80 17.17 -6.42
C ASN A 209 9.15 16.63 -6.91
N ASN A 210 10.26 17.29 -6.60
CA ASN A 210 11.61 16.81 -6.92
C ASN A 210 12.09 15.76 -5.90
N TRP A 211 11.55 15.75 -4.69
CA TRP A 211 12.01 14.88 -3.62
C TRP A 211 10.90 14.07 -2.92
N LEU A 212 9.64 14.53 -2.93
CA LEU A 212 8.51 13.78 -2.40
C LEU A 212 7.84 13.04 -3.55
N TRP A 213 7.72 11.72 -3.43
CA TRP A 213 7.13 10.86 -4.44
C TRP A 213 6.09 9.93 -3.83
N ARG A 214 4.87 10.00 -4.31
CA ARG A 214 3.84 9.00 -4.07
C ARG A 214 3.97 7.91 -5.13
N TYR A 215 4.14 6.67 -4.72
CA TYR A 215 4.36 5.54 -5.60
C TYR A 215 3.29 4.46 -5.40
N GLY A 216 2.56 4.12 -6.45
CA GLY A 216 1.45 3.17 -6.45
C GLY A 216 0.12 3.79 -6.81
N ALA A 217 -0.99 3.09 -6.56
CA ALA A 217 -2.31 3.61 -6.81
C ALA A 217 -2.62 4.80 -5.89
N CYS A 218 -3.22 5.84 -6.44
CA CYS A 218 -3.55 7.09 -5.76
C CYS A 218 -4.92 7.57 -6.24
N VAL A 219 -5.80 7.95 -5.30
CA VAL A 219 -7.12 8.49 -5.61
C VAL A 219 -7.21 10.00 -5.43
N GLU A 220 -6.19 10.62 -4.86
CA GLU A 220 -6.16 12.04 -4.55
C GLU A 220 -5.61 12.84 -5.73
N ASP A 221 -6.50 13.65 -6.34
CA ASP A 221 -6.16 14.43 -7.55
C ASP A 221 -5.02 15.42 -7.30
N ARG A 222 -4.98 16.08 -6.14
CA ARG A 222 -3.95 17.05 -5.77
C ARG A 222 -2.54 16.45 -5.83
N ILE A 223 -2.36 15.18 -5.42
CA ILE A 223 -1.06 14.48 -5.47
C ILE A 223 -0.58 14.33 -6.91
N GLU A 224 -1.49 14.09 -7.84
CA GLU A 224 -1.19 13.95 -9.25
C GLU A 224 -0.96 15.31 -9.92
N GLU A 225 -1.84 16.28 -9.66
CA GLU A 225 -1.78 17.64 -10.23
C GLU A 225 -0.46 18.36 -9.85
N GLU A 226 0.01 18.18 -8.63
CA GLU A 226 1.31 18.69 -8.18
C GLU A 226 2.52 17.87 -8.67
N GLY A 227 2.30 16.81 -9.47
CA GLY A 227 3.33 15.97 -10.05
C GLY A 227 4.10 15.12 -9.04
N ILE A 228 3.49 14.82 -7.89
CA ILE A 228 4.07 13.99 -6.82
C ILE A 228 3.83 12.51 -7.09
N LEU A 229 2.72 12.16 -7.79
CA LEU A 229 2.48 10.79 -8.21
C LEU A 229 3.52 10.37 -9.25
N LYS A 230 4.25 9.29 -8.97
CA LYS A 230 5.31 8.79 -9.84
C LYS A 230 5.00 7.37 -10.33
N GLY A 231 5.30 7.14 -11.60
CA GLY A 231 5.21 5.82 -12.22
C GLY A 231 6.53 5.05 -12.24
N LYS A 232 6.48 3.84 -12.80
CA LYS A 232 7.64 2.93 -12.90
C LYS A 232 8.80 3.49 -13.72
N ASP A 233 8.55 4.45 -14.60
CA ASP A 233 9.57 5.10 -15.44
C ASP A 233 10.39 6.15 -14.69
N THR A 234 9.94 6.55 -13.50
CA THR A 234 10.67 7.52 -12.68
C THR A 234 11.94 6.89 -12.14
N SER A 235 13.07 7.58 -12.30
CA SER A 235 14.39 7.10 -11.89
C SER A 235 14.86 7.77 -10.60
N LEU A 236 15.09 6.94 -9.60
CA LEU A 236 15.74 7.33 -8.35
C LEU A 236 17.26 7.15 -8.48
N LEU A 237 17.99 8.23 -8.46
CA LEU A 237 19.46 8.22 -8.56
C LEU A 237 20.10 8.04 -7.18
N LYS A 238 21.35 7.55 -7.14
CA LYS A 238 22.13 7.43 -5.89
C LYS A 238 22.28 8.75 -5.15
N SER A 239 22.50 9.84 -5.90
CA SER A 239 22.69 11.18 -5.36
C SER A 239 21.39 11.92 -5.07
N THR A 240 20.23 11.36 -5.42
CA THR A 240 18.94 12.01 -5.20
C THR A 240 18.52 11.88 -3.74
N LYS A 241 18.18 12.99 -3.11
CA LYS A 241 17.37 12.97 -1.88
C LYS A 241 15.93 12.72 -2.26
N ALA A 242 15.31 11.71 -1.65
CA ALA A 242 13.91 11.42 -1.93
C ALA A 242 13.21 10.78 -0.75
N ALA A 243 11.98 11.18 -0.54
CA ALA A 243 11.00 10.53 0.34
C ALA A 243 9.93 9.87 -0.55
N VAL A 244 9.91 8.56 -0.56
CA VAL A 244 8.96 7.76 -1.35
C VAL A 244 7.88 7.24 -0.43
N VAL A 245 6.62 7.53 -0.73
CA VAL A 245 5.45 7.08 0.04
C VAL A 245 4.71 6.01 -0.76
N THR A 246 4.50 4.84 -0.16
CA THR A 246 3.82 3.69 -0.79
C THR A 246 3.13 2.80 0.24
N THR A 247 2.61 1.65 -0.19
CA THR A 247 2.05 0.65 0.74
C THR A 247 3.06 -0.44 1.09
N VAL A 248 2.90 -1.04 2.29
CA VAL A 248 3.78 -2.14 2.74
C VAL A 248 3.69 -3.34 1.79
N ALA A 249 2.51 -3.64 1.26
CA ALA A 249 2.30 -4.74 0.32
C ALA A 249 3.19 -4.63 -0.92
N ARG A 250 3.43 -3.42 -1.43
CA ARG A 250 4.25 -3.17 -2.64
C ARG A 250 5.73 -3.44 -2.44
N TYR A 251 6.20 -3.46 -1.20
CA TYR A 251 7.63 -3.62 -0.89
C TYR A 251 8.24 -4.89 -1.47
N THR A 252 7.49 -5.98 -1.51
CA THR A 252 7.98 -7.30 -1.94
C THR A 252 8.03 -7.50 -3.45
N TYR A 253 7.14 -6.85 -4.20
CA TYR A 253 6.97 -7.14 -5.63
C TYR A 253 7.13 -5.95 -6.55
N ASP A 254 6.83 -4.74 -6.08
CA ASP A 254 6.82 -3.58 -6.98
C ASP A 254 8.24 -3.09 -7.27
N LYS A 255 8.41 -2.48 -8.44
CA LYS A 255 9.72 -2.14 -8.98
C LYS A 255 9.82 -0.67 -9.29
N ILE A 256 10.91 -0.07 -8.93
CA ILE A 256 11.30 1.30 -9.24
C ILE A 256 12.63 1.30 -9.99
N ARG A 257 12.84 2.26 -10.88
CA ARG A 257 14.13 2.43 -11.53
C ARG A 257 15.10 3.10 -10.55
N TYR A 258 16.17 2.39 -10.19
CA TYR A 258 17.22 2.89 -9.31
C TYR A 258 18.56 2.82 -10.02
N ASP A 259 19.20 3.98 -10.19
CA ASP A 259 20.52 4.11 -10.81
C ASP A 259 20.60 3.39 -12.19
N GLY A 260 19.59 3.63 -13.04
CA GLY A 260 19.48 3.06 -14.37
C GLY A 260 18.91 1.64 -14.45
N ALA A 261 18.84 0.90 -13.35
CA ALA A 261 18.33 -0.47 -13.29
C ALA A 261 16.94 -0.54 -12.65
N LEU A 262 16.10 -1.44 -13.15
CA LEU A 262 14.80 -1.75 -12.54
C LEU A 262 15.02 -2.68 -11.35
N LYS A 263 14.71 -2.20 -10.14
CA LYS A 263 14.87 -2.93 -8.87
C LYS A 263 13.56 -3.01 -8.13
N THR A 264 13.32 -4.12 -7.45
CA THR A 264 12.22 -4.18 -6.46
C THR A 264 12.50 -3.21 -5.31
N LEU A 265 11.46 -2.70 -4.66
CA LEU A 265 11.60 -1.73 -3.58
C LEU A 265 12.54 -2.23 -2.47
N TRP A 266 12.51 -3.53 -2.14
CA TRP A 266 13.42 -4.11 -1.15
C TRP A 266 14.90 -4.17 -1.58
N GLN A 267 15.21 -4.04 -2.89
CA GLN A 267 16.57 -4.02 -3.42
C GLN A 267 17.18 -2.62 -3.46
N VAL A 268 16.36 -1.60 -3.26
CA VAL A 268 16.84 -0.20 -3.19
C VAL A 268 17.50 0.04 -1.83
N PRO A 269 18.70 0.61 -1.77
CA PRO A 269 19.37 0.91 -0.51
C PRO A 269 18.75 2.16 0.15
N TRP A 270 17.65 1.94 0.86
CA TRP A 270 16.99 2.97 1.66
C TRP A 270 17.84 3.30 2.88
N ASP A 271 18.03 4.60 3.16
CA ASP A 271 18.70 5.05 4.38
C ASP A 271 17.79 4.91 5.60
N TYR A 272 16.50 5.19 5.40
CA TYR A 272 15.47 5.11 6.43
C TYR A 272 14.22 4.44 5.89
N ILE A 273 13.62 3.59 6.70
CA ILE A 273 12.34 2.93 6.40
C ILE A 273 11.38 3.23 7.54
N ILE A 274 10.23 3.79 7.19
CA ILE A 274 9.20 4.22 8.12
C ILE A 274 7.91 3.48 7.79
N VAL A 275 7.30 2.86 8.80
CA VAL A 275 5.99 2.22 8.67
C VAL A 275 5.02 2.98 9.57
N ASP A 276 4.04 3.64 8.97
CA ASP A 276 2.93 4.28 9.68
C ASP A 276 1.76 3.32 9.82
N GLU A 277 0.95 3.50 10.86
CA GLU A 277 -0.19 2.64 11.22
C GLU A 277 0.17 1.14 11.26
N ALA A 278 1.34 0.83 11.83
CA ALA A 278 1.93 -0.52 11.83
C ALA A 278 1.08 -1.57 12.58
N SER A 279 0.16 -1.16 13.45
CA SER A 279 -0.83 -2.06 14.07
C SER A 279 -1.74 -2.75 13.06
N MET A 280 -2.01 -2.09 11.93
CA MET A 280 -2.85 -2.61 10.85
C MET A 280 -2.08 -3.44 9.81
N VAL A 281 -0.76 -3.51 9.91
CA VAL A 281 0.08 -4.24 8.97
C VAL A 281 0.23 -5.69 9.43
N PRO A 282 -0.05 -6.70 8.59
CA PRO A 282 0.14 -8.10 8.94
C PRO A 282 1.57 -8.39 9.40
N LEU A 283 1.71 -9.17 10.47
CA LEU A 283 3.00 -9.45 11.10
C LEU A 283 4.04 -10.00 10.12
N VAL A 284 3.61 -10.85 9.19
CA VAL A 284 4.49 -11.45 8.16
C VAL A 284 5.12 -10.38 7.27
N ASN A 285 4.37 -9.34 6.91
CA ASN A 285 4.87 -8.22 6.10
C ASN A 285 5.94 -7.41 6.85
N ILE A 286 5.69 -7.10 8.12
CA ILE A 286 6.66 -6.37 8.96
C ILE A 286 7.94 -7.19 9.15
N ILE A 287 7.82 -8.48 9.45
CA ILE A 287 8.99 -9.35 9.63
C ILE A 287 9.79 -9.45 8.34
N ASN A 288 9.12 -9.66 7.20
CA ASN A 288 9.81 -9.67 5.91
C ASN A 288 10.56 -8.36 5.66
N LEU A 289 9.92 -7.23 5.94
CA LEU A 289 10.53 -5.91 5.82
C LEU A 289 11.79 -5.77 6.68
N LEU A 290 11.71 -6.13 7.96
CA LEU A 290 12.81 -6.01 8.90
C LEU A 290 14.03 -6.88 8.54
N TYR A 291 13.81 -8.03 7.91
CA TYR A 291 14.90 -8.92 7.51
C TYR A 291 15.45 -8.70 6.12
N THR A 292 14.65 -8.14 5.19
CA THR A 292 15.10 -7.81 3.83
C THR A 292 15.70 -6.42 3.75
N GLY A 293 15.14 -5.45 4.48
CA GLY A 293 15.62 -4.09 4.55
C GLY A 293 16.96 -4.00 5.32
N LYS A 294 17.78 -3.04 4.92
CA LYS A 294 19.06 -2.72 5.59
C LYS A 294 19.22 -1.20 5.74
N PRO A 295 18.21 -0.49 6.26
CA PRO A 295 18.34 0.93 6.49
C PRO A 295 19.28 1.22 7.65
N LYS A 296 19.70 2.47 7.80
CA LYS A 296 20.38 2.97 9.00
C LYS A 296 19.46 2.86 10.22
N LEU A 297 18.14 3.10 10.01
CA LEU A 297 17.14 3.06 11.06
C LEU A 297 15.75 2.72 10.49
N PHE A 298 15.01 1.89 11.23
CA PHE A 298 13.58 1.66 11.04
C PHE A 298 12.79 2.49 12.05
N TYR A 299 11.73 3.11 11.58
CA TYR A 299 10.70 3.72 12.43
C TYR A 299 9.38 2.95 12.27
N ILE A 300 8.86 2.44 13.36
CA ILE A 300 7.59 1.71 13.41
C ILE A 300 6.60 2.55 14.22
N ALA A 301 5.69 3.21 13.52
CA ALA A 301 4.72 4.12 14.12
C ALA A 301 3.32 3.51 14.13
N GLY A 302 2.56 3.75 15.20
CA GLY A 302 1.17 3.32 15.33
C GLY A 302 0.68 3.31 16.75
N ASP A 303 -0.50 2.74 16.91
CA ASP A 303 -1.14 2.54 18.21
C ASP A 303 -1.33 1.04 18.47
N PRO A 304 -0.69 0.47 19.50
CA PRO A 304 -0.81 -0.96 19.83
C PRO A 304 -2.26 -1.40 20.13
N PHE A 305 -3.13 -0.48 20.50
CA PHE A 305 -4.52 -0.73 20.90
C PHE A 305 -5.53 -0.46 19.78
N GLN A 306 -5.08 -0.07 18.58
CA GLN A 306 -5.94 0.05 17.41
C GLN A 306 -6.28 -1.30 16.77
N ILE A 307 -7.10 -1.22 15.72
CA ILE A 307 -7.59 -2.37 14.95
C ILE A 307 -6.41 -3.24 14.50
N ALA A 308 -6.54 -4.53 14.79
CA ALA A 308 -5.58 -5.53 14.33
C ALA A 308 -5.62 -5.66 12.80
N PRO A 309 -4.56 -6.20 12.17
CA PRO A 309 -4.54 -6.47 10.74
C PRO A 309 -5.70 -7.33 10.31
N VAL A 310 -6.25 -7.07 9.14
CA VAL A 310 -7.20 -7.99 8.52
C VAL A 310 -6.42 -9.22 8.05
N THR A 311 -6.66 -10.34 8.72
CA THR A 311 -6.09 -11.64 8.38
C THR A 311 -7.22 -12.65 8.20
N THR A 312 -7.08 -13.58 7.26
CA THR A 312 -8.06 -14.64 7.05
C THR A 312 -7.94 -15.74 8.09
N ALA A 313 -6.76 -15.93 8.65
CA ALA A 313 -6.48 -16.94 9.67
C ALA A 313 -6.90 -16.45 11.07
N VAL A 314 -8.01 -16.99 11.59
CA VAL A 314 -8.61 -16.60 12.88
C VAL A 314 -7.63 -16.71 14.06
N GLN A 315 -6.69 -17.66 14.00
CA GLN A 315 -5.70 -17.92 15.07
C GLN A 315 -4.71 -16.76 15.27
N TRP A 316 -4.55 -15.87 14.29
CA TRP A 316 -3.56 -14.77 14.28
C TRP A 316 -4.19 -13.40 14.19
N LYS A 317 -5.51 -13.33 14.31
CA LYS A 317 -6.29 -12.10 14.13
C LYS A 317 -5.79 -10.93 15.00
N ASP A 318 -5.23 -11.25 16.17
CA ASP A 318 -4.79 -10.23 17.13
C ASP A 318 -3.26 -10.05 17.18
N GLU A 319 -2.53 -10.76 16.31
CA GLU A 319 -1.08 -10.71 16.29
C GLU A 319 -0.57 -9.61 15.36
N ASN A 320 0.21 -8.71 15.92
CA ASN A 320 0.91 -7.65 15.19
C ASN A 320 2.34 -7.46 15.73
N ILE A 321 3.07 -6.49 15.22
CA ILE A 321 4.45 -6.24 15.67
C ILE A 321 4.51 -5.89 17.17
N TYR A 322 3.52 -5.22 17.71
CA TYR A 322 3.52 -4.79 19.11
C TYR A 322 3.26 -5.95 20.08
N THR A 323 2.47 -6.95 19.68
CA THR A 323 2.31 -8.19 20.46
C THR A 323 3.61 -8.99 20.44
N LEU A 324 4.27 -9.08 19.28
CA LEU A 324 5.55 -9.79 19.14
C LEU A 324 6.64 -9.23 20.03
N VAL A 325 6.77 -7.90 20.10
CA VAL A 325 7.77 -7.22 20.93
C VAL A 325 7.29 -6.97 22.35
N LYS A 326 6.11 -7.50 22.73
CA LYS A 326 5.49 -7.38 24.06
C LYS A 326 5.20 -5.93 24.51
N LEU A 327 4.96 -5.03 23.58
CA LEU A 327 4.62 -3.64 23.87
C LEU A 327 3.11 -3.44 24.09
N LYS A 328 2.29 -4.44 23.78
CA LYS A 328 0.83 -4.42 24.07
C LYS A 328 0.49 -4.81 25.52
N SER A 329 1.48 -5.21 26.32
CA SER A 329 1.29 -5.71 27.67
C SER A 329 1.57 -4.66 28.77
N PHE A 330 1.28 -3.40 28.52
CA PHE A 330 1.25 -2.39 29.57
C PHE A 330 -0.07 -2.53 30.35
N THR A 331 -0.16 -3.55 31.20
CA THR A 331 -1.12 -3.64 32.30
C THR A 331 -0.37 -3.57 33.61
#